data_40798cd3241be7af3825513657adc6b1
#
_entry.id   40798cd3241be7af3825513657adc6b1
#
_cell.length_a   1.000
_cell.length_b   1.000
_cell.length_c   1.000
_cell.angle_alpha   90.00
_cell.angle_beta   90.00
_cell.angle_gamma   90.00
#
_symmetry.space_group_name_H-M   'P 1'
#
loop_
_entity.id
_entity.type
_entity.pdbx_description
1 polymer ?
#
loop_
_entity_poly.entity_id
_entity_poly.type
_entity_poly.pdbx_seq_one_letter_code
_entity_poly.pdbx_strand_id
1 'polypeptide(L)'
;MQASLANCELIKDNMIELHGKIEGSDVLVIALREDNLDASNVREFKDAVKAMIQEHKQVVLDMEGVKFVDSSGLGALISCLRELNGRRGDFKLCGMSKSVRALFELMRMHRVFNIHDLREDAVRSFV
;
A
#
# COMPACT_ATOMS: atom_id res chain seq x y z
N MET A 1 -2.38 10.49 21.25
CA MET A 1 -1.94 10.03 20.87
C MET A 1 -1.51 9.39 20.21
N GLN A 2 -1.38 9.18 19.94
CA GLN A 2 -0.97 8.57 19.43
C GLN A 2 -0.30 7.89 19.05
N ALA A 3 -0.13 8.15 18.84
CA ALA A 3 0.99 7.64 18.74
C ALA A 3 1.36 6.18 18.49
N SER A 4 0.49 5.34 18.51
CA SER A 4 0.74 3.92 18.42
C SER A 4 1.53 3.51 17.18
N LEU A 5 1.45 4.27 16.09
CA LEU A 5 2.16 3.95 14.87
C LEU A 5 3.65 4.27 14.92
N ALA A 6 4.14 4.77 16.05
CA ALA A 6 5.56 5.00 16.17
C ALA A 6 6.37 3.73 15.89
N ASN A 7 5.82 2.57 16.22
CA ASN A 7 6.50 1.31 16.01
C ASN A 7 5.79 0.44 14.99
N CYS A 8 4.67 -0.12 15.39
CA CYS A 8 3.96 -1.07 14.54
C CYS A 8 2.50 -1.12 14.95
N GLU A 9 1.64 -1.16 13.99
CA GLU A 9 0.22 -1.31 14.23
C GLU A 9 -0.34 -2.41 13.36
N LEU A 10 -1.13 -3.31 13.98
CA LEU A 10 -1.82 -4.37 13.28
C LEU A 10 -3.29 -3.99 13.15
N ILE A 11 -3.77 -3.92 11.92
CA ILE A 11 -5.19 -3.75 11.66
C ILE A 11 -5.71 -5.09 11.15
N LYS A 12 -6.63 -5.67 11.87
CA LYS A 12 -7.20 -6.95 11.47
C LYS A 12 -8.71 -6.88 11.58
N ASP A 13 -9.35 -6.97 10.44
CA ASP A 13 -10.78 -7.01 10.32
C ASP A 13 -11.19 -8.41 9.92
N ASN A 14 -12.48 -8.68 9.79
CA ASN A 14 -12.98 -9.97 9.36
C ASN A 14 -12.42 -10.40 8.02
N MET A 15 -12.09 -9.43 7.16
CA MET A 15 -11.76 -9.67 5.77
C MET A 15 -10.35 -9.30 5.38
N ILE A 16 -9.56 -8.69 6.26
CA ILE A 16 -8.26 -8.22 5.81
C ILE A 16 -7.29 -8.04 6.98
N GLU A 17 -6.03 -8.26 6.70
CA GLU A 17 -4.96 -8.06 7.68
C GLU A 17 -3.91 -7.14 7.10
N LEU A 18 -3.61 -6.06 7.84
CA LEU A 18 -2.63 -5.05 7.46
C LEU A 18 -1.72 -4.76 8.64
N HIS A 19 -0.44 -4.54 8.35
CA HIS A 19 0.54 -4.14 9.36
C HIS A 19 1.13 -2.80 8.97
N GLY A 20 1.01 -1.80 9.84
CA GLY A 20 1.60 -0.49 9.61
C GLY A 20 2.82 -0.28 10.47
N LYS A 21 3.83 0.37 9.92
CA LYS A 21 5.09 0.61 10.61
C LYS A 21 5.76 1.85 10.02
N ILE A 22 6.38 2.66 10.88
CA ILE A 22 7.14 3.82 10.41
C ILE A 22 8.57 3.38 10.14
N GLU A 23 9.09 3.70 8.97
CA GLU A 23 10.46 3.41 8.57
C GLU A 23 11.11 4.67 8.01
N GLY A 24 12.42 4.69 8.05
CA GLY A 24 13.17 5.85 7.57
C GLY A 24 12.85 7.06 8.42
N SER A 25 12.78 8.23 7.77
CA SER A 25 12.58 9.47 8.49
C SER A 25 11.12 9.79 8.77
N ASP A 26 10.17 9.18 8.07
CA ASP A 26 8.75 9.42 8.34
C ASP A 26 7.89 8.74 7.28
N VAL A 27 8.25 7.53 6.88
CA VAL A 27 7.52 6.81 5.86
C VAL A 27 6.66 5.74 6.53
N LEU A 28 5.37 5.77 6.28
CA LEU A 28 4.49 4.72 6.75
C LEU A 28 4.55 3.56 5.77
N VAL A 29 4.99 2.41 6.23
CA VAL A 29 4.99 1.19 5.43
C VAL A 29 3.82 0.33 5.89
N ILE A 30 2.95 0.00 4.96
CA ILE A 30 1.80 -0.86 5.23
C ILE A 30 2.03 -2.17 4.51
N ALA A 31 2.11 -3.26 5.26
CA ALA A 31 2.24 -4.60 4.68
C ALA A 31 0.86 -5.22 4.56
N LEU A 32 0.48 -5.59 3.35
CA LEU A 32 -0.80 -6.26 3.09
C LEU A 32 -0.59 -7.77 3.22
N ARG A 33 -1.19 -8.36 4.22
CA ARG A 33 -1.01 -9.78 4.57
C ARG A 33 -2.16 -10.63 4.06
N GLU A 34 -2.42 -10.53 2.76
CA GLU A 34 -3.48 -11.27 2.11
C GLU A 34 -2.96 -11.86 0.81
N ASP A 35 -3.54 -12.98 0.39
CA ASP A 35 -3.19 -13.57 -0.90
C ASP A 35 -3.73 -12.75 -2.06
N ASN A 36 -4.87 -12.12 -1.87
CA ASN A 36 -5.57 -11.40 -2.93
C ASN A 36 -5.95 -10.00 -2.48
N LEU A 37 -5.99 -9.09 -3.43
CA LEU A 37 -6.67 -7.81 -3.24
C LEU A 37 -7.71 -7.73 -4.36
N ASP A 38 -8.97 -8.00 -4.02
CA ASP A 38 -10.02 -8.13 -5.03
C ASP A 38 -11.36 -7.70 -4.44
N ALA A 39 -12.43 -7.95 -5.21
CA ALA A 39 -13.76 -7.50 -4.82
C ALA A 39 -14.20 -8.04 -3.46
N SER A 40 -13.64 -9.17 -3.01
CA SER A 40 -14.06 -9.77 -1.74
C SER A 40 -13.54 -9.00 -0.52
N ASN A 41 -12.43 -8.26 -0.65
CA ASN A 41 -11.83 -7.59 0.51
C ASN A 41 -11.47 -6.12 0.25
N VAL A 42 -11.78 -5.60 -0.93
CA VAL A 42 -11.33 -4.26 -1.30
C VAL A 42 -11.96 -3.17 -0.44
N ARG A 43 -13.19 -3.35 0.00
CA ARG A 43 -13.82 -2.33 0.85
C ARG A 43 -13.09 -2.22 2.19
N GLU A 44 -12.81 -3.35 2.78
CA GLU A 44 -12.09 -3.39 4.07
C GLU A 44 -10.69 -2.82 3.90
N PHE A 45 -10.05 -3.13 2.79
CA PHE A 45 -8.74 -2.57 2.48
C PHE A 45 -8.79 -1.04 2.42
N LYS A 46 -9.74 -0.50 1.66
CA LYS A 46 -9.84 0.95 1.51
C LYS A 46 -10.12 1.64 2.85
N ASP A 47 -11.03 1.08 3.64
CA ASP A 47 -11.37 1.68 4.92
C ASP A 47 -10.18 1.66 5.88
N ALA A 48 -9.46 0.54 5.95
CA ALA A 48 -8.34 0.40 6.86
C ALA A 48 -7.17 1.30 6.44
N VAL A 49 -6.85 1.32 5.16
CA VAL A 49 -5.74 2.14 4.68
C VAL A 49 -6.07 3.61 4.84
N LYS A 50 -7.31 4.01 4.54
CA LYS A 50 -7.72 5.39 4.68
C LYS A 50 -7.54 5.88 6.12
N ALA A 51 -7.87 5.04 7.09
CA ALA A 51 -7.67 5.38 8.49
C ALA A 51 -6.18 5.51 8.82
N MET A 52 -5.35 4.62 8.28
CA MET A 52 -3.92 4.62 8.58
C MET A 52 -3.19 5.80 7.98
N ILE A 53 -3.60 6.26 6.79
CA ILE A 53 -2.84 7.29 6.08
C ILE A 53 -3.26 8.71 6.43
N GLN A 54 -4.23 8.90 7.33
CA GLN A 54 -4.76 10.24 7.60
C GLN A 54 -3.68 11.22 8.05
N GLU A 55 -2.71 10.75 8.81
CA GLU A 55 -1.68 11.64 9.34
C GLU A 55 -0.33 11.43 8.69
N HIS A 56 -0.32 10.76 7.53
CA HIS A 56 0.92 10.45 6.84
C HIS A 56 0.84 10.90 5.39
N LYS A 57 1.94 11.37 4.87
CA LYS A 57 2.01 11.80 3.47
C LYS A 57 2.88 10.89 2.62
N GLN A 58 3.81 10.18 3.24
CA GLN A 58 4.73 9.30 2.53
C GLN A 58 4.40 7.88 2.92
N VAL A 59 3.82 7.14 1.99
CA VAL A 59 3.28 5.81 2.27
C VAL A 59 3.80 4.82 1.26
N VAL A 60 4.24 3.66 1.75
CA VAL A 60 4.64 2.53 0.93
C VAL A 60 3.71 1.37 1.26
N LEU A 61 3.14 0.76 0.23
CA LEU A 61 2.39 -0.48 0.41
C LEU A 61 3.26 -1.65 0.00
N ASP A 62 3.55 -2.52 0.95
CA ASP A 62 4.34 -3.72 0.71
C ASP A 62 3.38 -4.85 0.33
N MET A 63 3.51 -5.35 -0.88
CA MET A 63 2.62 -6.35 -1.44
C MET A 63 3.25 -7.73 -1.49
N GLU A 64 4.29 -7.95 -0.70
CA GLU A 64 4.90 -9.26 -0.62
C GLU A 64 3.88 -10.28 -0.13
N GLY A 65 3.72 -11.36 -0.87
CA GLY A 65 2.71 -12.36 -0.54
C GLY A 65 1.41 -12.23 -1.29
N VAL A 66 1.12 -11.07 -1.85
CA VAL A 66 -0.09 -10.89 -2.67
C VAL A 66 0.11 -11.62 -3.99
N LYS A 67 -0.82 -12.50 -4.32
CA LYS A 67 -0.73 -13.35 -5.51
C LYS A 67 -1.63 -12.87 -6.64
N PHE A 68 -2.66 -12.09 -6.32
CA PHE A 68 -3.64 -11.69 -7.32
C PHE A 68 -4.25 -10.35 -6.96
N VAL A 69 -4.44 -9.51 -7.96
CA VAL A 69 -5.13 -8.22 -7.83
C VAL A 69 -6.10 -8.11 -9.01
N ASP A 70 -7.37 -7.89 -8.74
CA ASP A 70 -8.33 -7.67 -9.82
C ASP A 70 -8.55 -6.17 -10.04
N SER A 71 -9.48 -5.84 -10.94
CA SER A 71 -9.75 -4.44 -11.26
C SER A 71 -10.26 -3.65 -10.05
N SER A 72 -10.99 -4.31 -9.15
CA SER A 72 -11.46 -3.65 -7.92
C SER A 72 -10.29 -3.28 -7.03
N GLY A 73 -9.35 -4.21 -6.85
CA GLY A 73 -8.15 -3.96 -6.06
C GLY A 73 -7.30 -2.87 -6.66
N LEU A 74 -7.14 -2.93 -7.97
CA LEU A 74 -6.37 -1.90 -8.67
C LEU A 74 -7.01 -0.52 -8.49
N GLY A 75 -8.34 -0.44 -8.60
CA GLY A 75 -9.06 0.80 -8.36
C GLY A 75 -8.84 1.35 -6.98
N ALA A 76 -8.78 0.46 -5.97
CA ALA A 76 -8.53 0.88 -4.61
C ALA A 76 -7.13 1.47 -4.45
N LEU A 77 -6.13 0.87 -5.10
CA LEU A 77 -4.77 1.40 -5.06
C LEU A 77 -4.70 2.77 -5.71
N ILE A 78 -5.36 2.94 -6.83
CA ILE A 78 -5.43 4.25 -7.51
C ILE A 78 -6.09 5.28 -6.60
N SER A 79 -7.14 4.89 -5.90
CA SER A 79 -7.83 5.78 -4.98
C SER A 79 -6.90 6.26 -3.87
N CYS A 80 -6.09 5.37 -3.32
CA CYS A 80 -5.11 5.73 -2.29
C CYS A 80 -4.07 6.70 -2.83
N LEU A 81 -3.58 6.46 -4.04
CA LEU A 81 -2.61 7.33 -4.67
C LEU A 81 -3.19 8.73 -4.86
N ARG A 82 -4.41 8.81 -5.35
CA ARG A 82 -5.06 10.10 -5.57
C ARG A 82 -5.26 10.87 -4.28
N GLU A 83 -5.64 10.18 -3.22
CA GLU A 83 -5.84 10.84 -1.95
C GLU A 83 -4.54 11.43 -1.43
N LEU A 84 -3.45 10.67 -1.50
CA LEU A 84 -2.16 11.16 -1.02
C LEU A 84 -1.61 12.27 -1.91
N ASN A 85 -1.74 12.13 -3.22
CA ASN A 85 -1.31 13.20 -4.12
C ASN A 85 -2.08 14.50 -3.87
N GLY A 86 -3.35 14.40 -3.55
CA GLY A 86 -4.17 15.57 -3.24
C GLY A 86 -3.73 16.29 -1.98
N ARG A 87 -2.97 15.63 -1.11
CA ARG A 87 -2.44 16.21 0.11
C ARG A 87 -0.93 16.46 0.03
N ARG A 88 -0.37 16.46 -1.18
CA ARG A 88 1.06 16.65 -1.44
C ARG A 88 1.90 15.52 -0.88
N GLY A 89 1.33 14.33 -0.83
CA GLY A 89 2.04 13.13 -0.43
C GLY A 89 2.28 12.23 -1.63
N ASP A 90 2.69 11.01 -1.36
CA ASP A 90 2.89 10.04 -2.41
C ASP A 90 2.64 8.63 -1.85
N PHE A 91 2.29 7.72 -2.74
CA PHE A 91 1.94 6.35 -2.41
C PHE A 91 2.71 5.43 -3.36
N LYS A 92 3.65 4.68 -2.81
CA LYS A 92 4.52 3.82 -3.60
C LYS A 92 4.25 2.36 -3.27
N LEU A 93 4.57 1.49 -4.22
CA LEU A 93 4.34 0.06 -4.07
C LEU A 93 5.67 -0.68 -4.10
N CYS A 94 5.75 -1.78 -3.35
CA CYS A 94 6.94 -2.61 -3.38
C CYS A 94 6.59 -4.07 -3.16
N GLY A 95 7.54 -4.95 -3.46
CA GLY A 95 7.43 -6.36 -3.14
C GLY A 95 6.50 -7.17 -4.00
N MET A 96 6.11 -6.67 -5.16
CA MET A 96 5.19 -7.42 -6.01
C MET A 96 5.82 -8.71 -6.49
N SER A 97 4.99 -9.77 -6.54
CA SER A 97 5.38 -11.00 -7.21
C SER A 97 5.52 -10.74 -8.71
N LYS A 98 6.19 -11.66 -9.40
CA LYS A 98 6.34 -11.52 -10.84
C LYS A 98 5.00 -11.49 -11.57
N SER A 99 4.05 -12.31 -11.12
CA SER A 99 2.74 -12.35 -11.77
C SER A 99 1.94 -11.08 -11.54
N VAL A 100 1.99 -10.51 -10.34
CA VAL A 100 1.31 -9.25 -10.06
C VAL A 100 1.98 -8.12 -10.82
N ARG A 101 3.31 -8.12 -10.87
CA ARG A 101 4.04 -7.10 -11.61
C ARG A 101 3.70 -7.15 -13.10
N ALA A 102 3.63 -8.35 -13.67
CA ALA A 102 3.27 -8.52 -15.07
C ALA A 102 1.88 -7.97 -15.35
N LEU A 103 0.94 -8.18 -14.44
CA LEU A 103 -0.40 -7.64 -14.57
C LEU A 103 -0.39 -6.11 -14.58
N PHE A 104 0.37 -5.51 -13.67
CA PHE A 104 0.49 -4.06 -13.62
C PHE A 104 1.11 -3.50 -14.89
N GLU A 105 2.12 -4.18 -15.43
CA GLU A 105 2.75 -3.73 -16.67
C GLU A 105 1.81 -3.87 -17.85
N LEU A 106 1.05 -4.96 -17.89
CA LEU A 106 0.08 -5.18 -18.95
C LEU A 106 -0.97 -4.05 -18.97
N MET A 107 -1.37 -3.59 -17.81
CA MET A 107 -2.35 -2.52 -17.68
C MET A 107 -1.71 -1.13 -17.64
N ARG A 108 -0.40 -1.06 -17.84
CA ARG A 108 0.39 0.18 -17.84
C ARG A 108 0.35 0.94 -16.52
N MET A 109 0.10 0.23 -15.45
CA MET A 109 0.04 0.83 -14.12
C MET A 109 1.42 1.18 -13.58
N HIS A 110 2.47 0.58 -14.15
CA HIS A 110 3.84 0.96 -13.81
C HIS A 110 4.17 2.41 -14.21
N ARG A 111 3.33 3.03 -15.03
CA ARG A 111 3.45 4.45 -15.37
C ARG A 111 2.72 5.35 -14.39
N VAL A 112 1.83 4.77 -13.61
CA VAL A 112 1.02 5.51 -12.65
C VAL A 112 1.62 5.45 -11.26
N PHE A 113 2.16 4.27 -10.89
CA PHE A 113 2.74 4.04 -9.58
C PHE A 113 4.25 3.94 -9.66
N ASN A 114 4.93 4.41 -8.62
CA ASN A 114 6.33 4.08 -8.41
C ASN A 114 6.40 2.70 -7.77
N ILE A 115 6.98 1.76 -8.47
CA ILE A 115 7.04 0.37 -8.03
C ILE A 115 8.50 -0.01 -7.81
N HIS A 116 8.81 -0.53 -6.64
CA HIS A 116 10.15 -0.96 -6.28
C HIS A 116 10.13 -2.44 -5.94
N ASP A 117 11.26 -3.12 -6.20
CA ASP A 117 11.36 -4.53 -5.84
C ASP A 117 11.49 -4.69 -4.34
N LEU A 118 12.27 -3.83 -3.71
CA LEU A 118 12.56 -3.93 -2.28
C LEU A 118 11.92 -2.79 -1.51
N ARG A 119 11.44 -3.12 -0.31
CA ARG A 119 10.84 -2.13 0.56
C ARG A 119 11.82 -1.02 0.90
N GLU A 120 13.07 -1.37 1.17
CA GLU A 120 14.08 -0.38 1.53
C GLU A 120 14.28 0.66 0.43
N ASP A 121 14.24 0.21 -0.82
CA ASP A 121 14.39 1.14 -1.94
C ASP A 121 13.20 2.08 -2.04
N ALA A 122 12.00 1.56 -1.82
CA ALA A 122 10.81 2.40 -1.84
C ALA A 122 10.88 3.46 -0.74
N VAL A 123 11.27 3.07 0.46
CA VAL A 123 11.37 4.01 1.58
C VAL A 123 12.41 5.09 1.29
N ARG A 124 13.57 4.68 0.79
CA ARG A 124 14.63 5.65 0.51
C ARG A 124 14.30 6.60 -0.62
N SER A 125 13.41 6.20 -1.50
CA SER A 125 13.07 7.03 -2.67
C SER A 125 12.29 8.28 -2.31
N PHE A 126 11.83 8.40 -1.08
CA PHE A 126 11.17 9.62 -0.60
C PHE A 126 12.14 10.71 -0.17
N VAL A 127 13.38 10.41 -0.09
CA VAL A 127 14.38 11.40 0.35
C VAL A 127 14.67 12.41 -0.72
#